data_655e1079e374172d8dc2932ed943e8d5
#
_entry.id   655e1079e374172d8dc2932ed943e8d5
#
_cell.length_a   1.000
_cell.length_b   1.000
_cell.length_c   1.000
_cell.angle_alpha   90.00
_cell.angle_beta   90.00
_cell.angle_gamma   90.00
#
_symmetry.space_group_name_H-M   'P 1'
#
loop_
_entity.id
_entity.type
_entity.pdbx_description
1 polymer ?
#
loop_
_entity_poly.entity_id
_entity_poly.type
_entity_poly.pdbx_seq_one_letter_code
_entity_poly.pdbx_strand_id
1 'polypeptide(L)'
;MPESSDVVIVGGGAAGCSVAYHLALAGVKSIIVEGQGVATQASGFSAGGLHPLQGSGIHGLLGPLAMESYLMHLDLFSQLLEDTGIDYEGRIISLLKVAFDESGLGELQDTEDVFAPVDGFDARRLNTKEVLELEPRISPKVIQGLVARGNAALDSYKYTLALLQSAEKLGASIRSGTVAGLEKVNNRVTEVRLIDDTISCGQVVLAMGPWSRRAEAWLDTYIPVDPLKGEILRTELPGPRLYYDISGGGGSVTPKPDGLVWCGSTEEWKGFDKEPTASSRQSILEGAIRLIPDMSEARLSLQTACLRPVTPDWLPIIGQVPGWDNVYLATGAGKKGILLSPGIGKSVADIMTQGETKLSISAFNPNRFASNEI
;
A
#
# COMPACT_ATOMS: atom_id res chain seq x y z
N MET A 1 12.65 26.57 -23.27
CA MET A 1 11.87 25.58 -24.02
C MET A 1 10.88 24.98 -23.02
N PRO A 2 9.67 24.62 -23.39
CA PRO A 2 8.78 23.91 -22.49
C PRO A 2 9.45 22.62 -22.02
N GLU A 3 9.19 22.23 -20.77
CA GLU A 3 9.71 20.99 -20.20
C GLU A 3 9.12 19.78 -20.97
N SER A 4 9.93 18.76 -21.23
CA SER A 4 9.47 17.57 -21.96
C SER A 4 10.07 16.28 -21.39
N SER A 5 9.33 15.19 -21.45
CA SER A 5 9.78 13.86 -21.00
C SER A 5 9.18 12.75 -21.86
N ASP A 6 9.85 11.61 -21.95
CA ASP A 6 9.27 10.42 -22.58
C ASP A 6 7.98 9.98 -21.86
N VAL A 7 8.01 10.01 -20.53
CA VAL A 7 6.88 9.63 -19.67
C VAL A 7 6.66 10.68 -18.58
N VAL A 8 5.41 11.08 -18.37
CA VAL A 8 4.98 11.83 -17.19
C VAL A 8 4.14 10.93 -16.29
N ILE A 9 4.51 10.85 -15.02
CA ILE A 9 3.82 10.07 -13.99
C ILE A 9 3.12 11.05 -13.05
N VAL A 10 1.81 10.96 -12.93
CA VAL A 10 1.02 11.83 -12.07
C VAL A 10 0.78 11.15 -10.72
N GLY A 11 1.47 11.62 -9.68
CA GLY A 11 1.41 11.14 -8.31
C GLY A 11 2.69 10.47 -7.81
N GLY A 12 3.24 11.00 -6.71
CA GLY A 12 4.47 10.55 -6.03
C GLY A 12 4.21 9.59 -4.85
N GLY A 13 3.19 8.76 -4.94
CA GLY A 13 2.96 7.65 -4.01
C GLY A 13 3.76 6.40 -4.38
N ALA A 14 3.65 5.33 -3.57
CA ALA A 14 4.40 4.08 -3.78
C ALA A 14 4.21 3.49 -5.19
N ALA A 15 3.00 3.54 -5.75
CA ALA A 15 2.74 3.06 -7.12
C ALA A 15 3.47 3.91 -8.16
N GLY A 16 3.36 5.25 -8.09
CA GLY A 16 4.03 6.14 -9.06
C GLY A 16 5.55 6.09 -8.97
N CYS A 17 6.11 6.08 -7.75
CA CYS A 17 7.56 5.93 -7.54
C CYS A 17 8.06 4.55 -8.03
N SER A 18 7.26 3.49 -7.85
CA SER A 18 7.61 2.17 -8.36
C SER A 18 7.57 2.11 -9.89
N VAL A 19 6.58 2.76 -10.53
CA VAL A 19 6.57 2.90 -12.01
C VAL A 19 7.83 3.63 -12.49
N ALA A 20 8.17 4.76 -11.88
CA ALA A 20 9.37 5.53 -12.23
C ALA A 20 10.66 4.69 -12.09
N TYR A 21 10.78 3.92 -11.00
CA TYR A 21 11.90 3.04 -10.73
C TYR A 21 12.04 1.97 -11.83
N HIS A 22 10.97 1.26 -12.18
CA HIS A 22 11.02 0.21 -13.19
C HIS A 22 11.21 0.75 -14.62
N LEU A 23 10.66 1.94 -14.94
CA LEU A 23 10.95 2.63 -16.20
C LEU A 23 12.41 3.03 -16.29
N ALA A 24 12.97 3.57 -15.20
CA ALA A 24 14.39 3.97 -15.16
C ALA A 24 15.33 2.77 -15.31
N LEU A 25 15.00 1.60 -14.71
CA LEU A 25 15.72 0.34 -14.95
C LEU A 25 15.66 -0.10 -16.41
N ALA A 26 14.57 0.21 -17.13
CA ALA A 26 14.43 -0.04 -18.55
C ALA A 26 15.07 1.06 -19.44
N GLY A 27 15.75 2.03 -18.87
CA GLY A 27 16.39 3.16 -19.57
C GLY A 27 15.45 4.24 -20.08
N VAL A 28 14.20 4.26 -19.61
CA VAL A 28 13.17 5.26 -19.99
C VAL A 28 13.19 6.41 -19.00
N LYS A 29 13.31 7.64 -19.51
CA LYS A 29 13.26 8.86 -18.68
C LYS A 29 11.82 9.22 -18.32
N SER A 30 11.61 9.57 -17.06
CA SER A 30 10.30 9.99 -16.56
C SER A 30 10.37 11.21 -15.65
N ILE A 31 9.27 11.96 -15.63
CA ILE A 31 9.04 13.04 -14.67
C ILE A 31 7.84 12.63 -13.80
N ILE A 32 8.05 12.55 -12.47
CA ILE A 32 6.96 12.42 -11.51
C ILE A 32 6.43 13.82 -11.20
N VAL A 33 5.13 14.05 -11.40
CA VAL A 33 4.47 15.29 -10.96
C VAL A 33 3.72 15.01 -9.67
N GLU A 34 4.10 15.71 -8.58
CA GLU A 34 3.49 15.54 -7.26
C GLU A 34 3.01 16.87 -6.67
N GLY A 35 1.75 16.90 -6.24
CA GLY A 35 1.10 18.13 -5.81
C GLY A 35 1.26 18.52 -4.34
N GLN A 36 1.60 17.56 -3.46
CA GLN A 36 1.64 17.82 -2.00
C GLN A 36 2.98 17.43 -1.37
N GLY A 37 3.61 16.39 -1.87
CA GLY A 37 4.86 15.85 -1.37
C GLY A 37 4.88 14.33 -1.51
N VAL A 38 6.06 13.81 -1.80
CA VAL A 38 6.25 12.36 -2.02
C VAL A 38 5.88 11.60 -0.75
N ALA A 39 5.09 10.55 -0.91
CA ALA A 39 4.64 9.67 0.17
C ALA A 39 3.87 10.37 1.32
N THR A 40 3.44 11.61 1.20
CA THR A 40 2.76 12.34 2.29
C THR A 40 1.28 11.98 2.47
N GLN A 41 0.80 10.98 1.74
CA GLN A 41 -0.57 10.48 1.80
C GLN A 41 -0.58 8.99 2.20
N ALA A 42 -1.51 8.17 1.69
CA ALA A 42 -1.69 6.77 2.07
C ALA A 42 -0.38 5.96 2.10
N SER A 43 0.55 6.22 1.19
CA SER A 43 1.83 5.51 1.12
C SER A 43 2.69 5.73 2.37
N GLY A 44 2.85 6.95 2.84
CA GLY A 44 3.68 7.24 4.02
C GLY A 44 2.98 7.02 5.36
N PHE A 45 1.66 6.88 5.37
CA PHE A 45 0.88 6.61 6.59
C PHE A 45 0.52 5.14 6.77
N SER A 46 0.91 4.28 5.83
CA SER A 46 0.71 2.83 5.96
C SER A 46 1.54 2.24 7.09
N ALA A 47 0.99 1.25 7.79
CA ALA A 47 1.74 0.50 8.81
C ALA A 47 2.89 -0.35 8.22
N GLY A 48 2.96 -0.52 6.91
CA GLY A 48 4.08 -1.16 6.21
C GLY A 48 4.11 -2.69 6.31
N GLY A 49 3.03 -3.34 6.71
CA GLY A 49 2.94 -4.80 6.71
C GLY A 49 2.85 -5.37 5.30
N LEU A 50 3.67 -6.37 5.02
CA LEU A 50 3.71 -7.14 3.77
C LEU A 50 3.20 -8.55 4.04
N HIS A 51 1.89 -8.75 3.86
CA HIS A 51 1.18 -9.99 4.19
C HIS A 51 0.58 -10.57 2.91
N PRO A 52 1.33 -11.39 2.15
CA PRO A 52 0.92 -11.88 0.83
C PRO A 52 -0.17 -12.95 0.89
N LEU A 53 -0.37 -13.58 2.06
CA LEU A 53 -1.35 -14.63 2.28
C LEU A 53 -2.59 -14.17 3.04
N GLN A 54 -2.70 -12.89 3.40
CA GLN A 54 -3.79 -12.38 4.25
C GLN A 54 -4.39 -11.07 3.78
N GLY A 55 -5.68 -10.92 4.01
CA GLY A 55 -6.45 -9.69 3.81
C GLY A 55 -7.32 -9.69 2.57
N SER A 56 -8.08 -8.61 2.39
CA SER A 56 -9.09 -8.48 1.34
C SER A 56 -8.54 -8.76 -0.05
N GLY A 57 -9.18 -9.66 -0.79
CA GLY A 57 -8.85 -10.03 -2.16
C GLY A 57 -7.70 -11.04 -2.32
N ILE A 58 -6.91 -11.30 -1.27
CA ILE A 58 -5.71 -12.18 -1.36
C ILE A 58 -6.08 -13.64 -1.65
N HIS A 59 -7.18 -14.15 -1.06
CA HIS A 59 -7.67 -15.52 -1.33
C HIS A 59 -8.35 -15.69 -2.69
N GLY A 60 -8.28 -14.68 -3.55
CA GLY A 60 -8.88 -14.65 -4.88
C GLY A 60 -7.89 -14.15 -5.93
N LEU A 61 -8.39 -13.33 -6.84
CA LEU A 61 -7.67 -12.82 -8.00
C LEU A 61 -6.39 -12.03 -7.64
N LEU A 62 -6.33 -11.45 -6.44
CA LEU A 62 -5.19 -10.64 -6.00
C LEU A 62 -3.99 -11.48 -5.51
N GLY A 63 -4.23 -12.73 -5.08
CA GLY A 63 -3.21 -13.59 -4.45
C GLY A 63 -1.93 -13.76 -5.29
N PRO A 64 -2.02 -14.14 -6.57
CA PRO A 64 -0.82 -14.30 -7.40
C PRO A 64 0.04 -13.03 -7.45
N LEU A 65 -0.54 -11.87 -7.77
CA LEU A 65 0.20 -10.61 -7.80
C LEU A 65 0.74 -10.21 -6.42
N ALA A 66 0.01 -10.52 -5.34
CA ALA A 66 0.46 -10.25 -3.98
C ALA A 66 1.72 -11.05 -3.63
N MET A 67 1.77 -12.32 -3.99
CA MET A 67 2.96 -13.16 -3.79
C MET A 67 4.12 -12.72 -4.68
N GLU A 68 3.88 -12.47 -5.97
CA GLU A 68 4.90 -11.95 -6.89
C GLU A 68 5.51 -10.64 -6.36
N SER A 69 4.65 -9.71 -5.93
CA SER A 69 5.08 -8.43 -5.35
C SER A 69 5.84 -8.61 -4.02
N TYR A 70 5.42 -9.57 -3.19
CA TYR A 70 6.11 -9.89 -1.95
C TYR A 70 7.54 -10.38 -2.19
N LEU A 71 7.73 -11.29 -3.14
CA LEU A 71 9.06 -11.77 -3.52
C LEU A 71 9.93 -10.63 -4.04
N MET A 72 9.37 -9.74 -4.86
CA MET A 72 10.08 -8.53 -5.30
C MET A 72 10.49 -7.63 -4.12
N HIS A 73 9.66 -7.50 -3.08
CA HIS A 73 10.04 -6.74 -1.88
C HIS A 73 11.26 -7.35 -1.17
N LEU A 74 11.35 -8.69 -1.10
CA LEU A 74 12.51 -9.34 -0.48
C LEU A 74 13.81 -9.00 -1.21
N ASP A 75 13.80 -8.99 -2.54
CA ASP A 75 14.95 -8.58 -3.36
C ASP A 75 15.26 -7.10 -3.16
N LEU A 76 14.24 -6.25 -3.10
CA LEU A 76 14.39 -4.81 -2.95
C LEU A 76 14.95 -4.41 -1.57
N PHE A 77 14.86 -5.25 -0.52
CA PHE A 77 15.37 -4.91 0.81
C PHE A 77 16.86 -4.57 0.81
N SER A 78 17.68 -5.35 0.12
CA SER A 78 19.11 -5.06 -0.04
C SER A 78 19.38 -4.07 -1.15
N GLN A 79 18.73 -4.25 -2.30
CA GLN A 79 19.01 -3.46 -3.50
C GLN A 79 18.79 -1.96 -3.29
N LEU A 80 17.63 -1.55 -2.78
CA LEU A 80 17.35 -0.13 -2.55
C LEU A 80 18.22 0.48 -1.45
N LEU A 81 18.59 -0.31 -0.43
CA LEU A 81 19.54 0.14 0.60
C LEU A 81 20.92 0.41 -0.01
N GLU A 82 21.43 -0.49 -0.84
CA GLU A 82 22.70 -0.34 -1.54
C GLU A 82 22.66 0.85 -2.51
N ASP A 83 21.59 0.98 -3.28
CA ASP A 83 21.43 2.04 -4.25
C ASP A 83 21.32 3.42 -3.62
N THR A 84 20.61 3.55 -2.49
CA THR A 84 20.21 4.86 -1.96
C THR A 84 20.84 5.23 -0.63
N GLY A 85 21.24 4.23 0.17
CA GLY A 85 21.63 4.41 1.57
C GLY A 85 20.44 4.63 2.51
N ILE A 86 19.20 4.55 2.03
CA ILE A 86 18.00 4.68 2.85
C ILE A 86 17.66 3.31 3.44
N ASP A 87 17.89 3.15 4.74
CA ASP A 87 17.35 2.00 5.48
C ASP A 87 15.86 2.21 5.78
N TYR A 88 15.02 1.54 5.01
CA TYR A 88 13.57 1.54 5.22
C TYR A 88 13.07 0.35 6.07
N GLU A 89 13.99 -0.27 6.84
CA GLU A 89 13.68 -1.25 7.88
C GLU A 89 12.99 -2.50 7.34
N GLY A 90 13.30 -2.90 6.10
CA GLY A 90 12.77 -4.11 5.48
C GLY A 90 13.20 -5.36 6.25
N ARG A 91 12.24 -6.17 6.73
CA ARG A 91 12.53 -7.35 7.55
C ARG A 91 11.42 -8.37 7.52
N ILE A 92 11.80 -9.64 7.72
CA ILE A 92 10.83 -10.72 7.98
C ILE A 92 10.31 -10.57 9.42
N ILE A 93 9.01 -10.75 9.59
CA ILE A 93 8.32 -10.65 10.88
C ILE A 93 7.48 -11.89 11.15
N SER A 94 7.14 -12.09 12.43
CA SER A 94 6.14 -13.05 12.87
C SER A 94 4.90 -12.31 13.37
N LEU A 95 3.73 -12.79 12.96
CA LEU A 95 2.44 -12.31 13.45
C LEU A 95 1.99 -13.22 14.60
N LEU A 96 1.41 -12.63 15.64
CA LEU A 96 0.72 -13.34 16.68
C LEU A 96 -0.76 -12.99 16.62
N LYS A 97 -1.55 -13.89 16.03
CA LYS A 97 -3.02 -13.77 16.03
C LYS A 97 -3.58 -14.42 17.28
N VAL A 98 -4.57 -13.77 17.91
CA VAL A 98 -5.17 -14.27 19.15
C VAL A 98 -6.70 -14.26 19.06
N ALA A 99 -7.32 -15.27 19.67
CA ALA A 99 -8.76 -15.42 19.77
C ALA A 99 -9.21 -15.20 21.22
N PHE A 100 -10.36 -14.52 21.37
CA PHE A 100 -11.05 -14.29 22.64
C PHE A 100 -12.44 -14.94 22.67
N ASP A 101 -12.90 -15.46 21.54
CA ASP A 101 -14.22 -16.07 21.33
C ASP A 101 -14.18 -17.05 20.15
N GLU A 102 -15.33 -17.70 19.87
CA GLU A 102 -15.43 -18.68 18.79
C GLU A 102 -15.20 -18.08 17.39
N SER A 103 -15.59 -16.82 17.16
CA SER A 103 -15.34 -16.15 15.88
C SER A 103 -13.84 -16.02 15.63
N GLY A 104 -13.08 -15.62 16.67
CA GLY A 104 -11.62 -15.55 16.59
C GLY A 104 -10.97 -16.92 16.34
N LEU A 105 -11.53 -18.01 16.88
CA LEU A 105 -11.03 -19.37 16.56
C LEU A 105 -11.15 -19.72 15.09
N GLY A 106 -12.27 -19.34 14.45
CA GLY A 106 -12.46 -19.48 13.01
C GLY A 106 -11.39 -18.72 12.20
N GLU A 107 -11.10 -17.47 12.55
CA GLU A 107 -10.05 -16.68 11.90
C GLU A 107 -8.65 -17.30 12.04
N LEU A 108 -8.36 -17.96 13.18
CA LEU A 108 -7.11 -18.69 13.35
C LEU A 108 -7.06 -19.91 12.42
N GLN A 109 -8.19 -20.65 12.27
CA GLN A 109 -8.26 -21.81 11.38
C GLN A 109 -8.05 -21.39 9.92
N ASP A 110 -8.74 -20.37 9.46
CA ASP A 110 -8.57 -19.84 8.10
C ASP A 110 -7.10 -19.43 7.84
N THR A 111 -6.44 -18.85 8.84
CA THR A 111 -5.03 -18.48 8.70
C THR A 111 -4.13 -19.70 8.59
N GLU A 112 -4.33 -20.72 9.42
CA GLU A 112 -3.55 -21.95 9.39
C GLU A 112 -3.69 -22.67 8.04
N ASP A 113 -4.94 -22.81 7.55
CA ASP A 113 -5.24 -23.48 6.29
C ASP A 113 -4.58 -22.80 5.07
N VAL A 114 -4.44 -21.48 5.13
CA VAL A 114 -3.82 -20.69 4.05
C VAL A 114 -2.30 -20.73 4.10
N PHE A 115 -1.71 -20.76 5.29
CA PHE A 115 -0.24 -20.73 5.44
C PHE A 115 0.40 -22.10 5.27
N ALA A 116 -0.25 -23.16 5.75
CA ALA A 116 0.32 -24.51 5.76
C ALA A 116 0.78 -25.05 4.40
N PRO A 117 0.11 -24.77 3.25
CA PRO A 117 0.54 -25.29 1.96
C PRO A 117 1.61 -24.45 1.25
N VAL A 118 2.05 -23.30 1.81
CA VAL A 118 2.91 -22.35 1.11
C VAL A 118 4.35 -22.42 1.61
N ASP A 119 5.27 -22.79 0.74
CA ASP A 119 6.70 -22.84 1.07
C ASP A 119 7.22 -21.49 1.57
N GLY A 120 8.03 -21.52 2.63
CA GLY A 120 8.57 -20.33 3.27
C GLY A 120 7.63 -19.66 4.29
N PHE A 121 6.40 -20.16 4.43
CA PHE A 121 5.43 -19.72 5.43
C PHE A 121 5.15 -20.85 6.42
N ASP A 122 4.82 -20.47 7.66
CA ASP A 122 4.48 -21.40 8.73
C ASP A 122 3.40 -20.81 9.63
N ALA A 123 2.50 -21.65 10.12
CA ALA A 123 1.47 -21.27 11.08
C ALA A 123 1.36 -22.32 12.18
N ARG A 124 1.64 -21.92 13.43
CA ARG A 124 1.61 -22.81 14.58
C ARG A 124 0.58 -22.36 15.61
N ARG A 125 -0.38 -23.23 15.91
CA ARG A 125 -1.34 -23.03 17.00
C ARG A 125 -0.68 -23.00 18.36
N LEU A 126 -1.25 -22.18 19.23
CA LEU A 126 -0.84 -21.99 20.61
C LEU A 126 -2.05 -22.10 21.52
N ASN A 127 -1.95 -22.87 22.61
CA ASN A 127 -2.92 -22.79 23.69
C ASN A 127 -2.71 -21.52 24.52
N THR A 128 -3.62 -21.21 25.44
CA THR A 128 -3.59 -20.01 26.30
C THR A 128 -2.25 -19.84 27.03
N LYS A 129 -1.71 -20.94 27.61
CA LYS A 129 -0.47 -20.91 28.35
C LYS A 129 0.72 -20.55 27.46
N GLU A 130 0.82 -21.18 26.29
CA GLU A 130 1.88 -20.90 25.29
C GLU A 130 1.82 -19.45 24.79
N VAL A 131 0.62 -18.90 24.59
CA VAL A 131 0.45 -17.49 24.20
C VAL A 131 1.01 -16.56 25.27
N LEU A 132 0.65 -16.79 26.54
CA LEU A 132 1.10 -15.95 27.67
C LEU A 132 2.57 -16.15 28.00
N GLU A 133 3.16 -17.32 27.73
CA GLU A 133 4.61 -17.52 27.82
C GLU A 133 5.37 -16.80 26.72
N LEU A 134 4.80 -16.74 25.52
CA LEU A 134 5.40 -16.10 24.36
C LEU A 134 5.33 -14.56 24.43
N GLU A 135 4.18 -14.04 24.85
CA GLU A 135 3.96 -12.60 25.04
C GLU A 135 3.16 -12.36 26.34
N PRO A 136 3.84 -12.19 27.46
CA PRO A 136 3.22 -12.07 28.79
C PRO A 136 2.29 -10.85 28.96
N ARG A 137 2.37 -9.88 28.05
CA ARG A 137 1.55 -8.66 28.08
C ARG A 137 0.19 -8.82 27.41
N ILE A 138 -0.05 -9.96 26.75
CA ILE A 138 -1.37 -10.24 26.17
C ILE A 138 -2.40 -10.41 27.30
N SER A 139 -3.61 -9.96 27.00
CA SER A 139 -4.75 -10.11 27.91
C SER A 139 -4.91 -11.58 28.36
N PRO A 140 -5.05 -11.85 29.67
CA PRO A 140 -5.27 -13.21 30.18
C PRO A 140 -6.62 -13.82 29.77
N LYS A 141 -7.48 -13.04 29.11
CA LYS A 141 -8.75 -13.50 28.52
C LYS A 141 -8.55 -14.22 27.18
N VAL A 142 -7.34 -14.29 26.65
CA VAL A 142 -7.03 -15.05 25.43
C VAL A 142 -7.37 -16.52 25.62
N ILE A 143 -8.06 -17.11 24.64
CA ILE A 143 -8.41 -18.54 24.67
C ILE A 143 -7.50 -19.40 23.81
N GLN A 144 -6.97 -18.84 22.72
CA GLN A 144 -6.04 -19.50 21.81
C GLN A 144 -5.25 -18.46 21.01
N GLY A 145 -4.11 -18.86 20.45
CA GLY A 145 -3.32 -18.07 19.53
C GLY A 145 -2.78 -18.86 18.36
N LEU A 146 -2.17 -18.13 17.42
CA LEU A 146 -1.47 -18.68 16.27
C LEU A 146 -0.28 -17.77 15.95
N VAL A 147 0.92 -18.32 15.86
CA VAL A 147 2.08 -17.63 15.30
C VAL A 147 2.15 -17.95 13.81
N ALA A 148 2.08 -16.91 12.98
CA ALA A 148 2.26 -17.00 11.55
C ALA A 148 3.62 -16.38 11.16
N ARG A 149 4.47 -17.14 10.47
CA ARG A 149 5.81 -16.75 10.03
C ARG A 149 5.86 -16.60 8.52
N GLY A 150 6.90 -15.93 8.03
CA GLY A 150 7.10 -15.70 6.58
C GLY A 150 6.53 -14.37 6.08
N ASN A 151 5.85 -13.60 6.91
CA ASN A 151 5.45 -12.24 6.57
C ASN A 151 6.62 -11.27 6.69
N ALA A 152 6.47 -10.07 6.11
CA ALA A 152 7.49 -9.03 6.21
C ALA A 152 6.87 -7.68 6.60
N ALA A 153 7.72 -6.74 6.96
CA ALA A 153 7.34 -5.36 7.23
C ALA A 153 8.45 -4.40 6.82
N LEU A 154 8.07 -3.14 6.63
CA LEU A 154 8.98 -2.05 6.29
C LEU A 154 8.43 -0.70 6.80
N ASP A 155 9.25 0.34 6.73
CA ASP A 155 8.81 1.73 6.82
C ASP A 155 8.35 2.19 5.43
N SER A 156 7.05 2.38 5.27
CA SER A 156 6.44 2.66 3.97
C SER A 156 6.78 4.04 3.41
N TYR A 157 7.04 5.02 4.28
CA TYR A 157 7.49 6.35 3.87
C TYR A 157 8.91 6.29 3.32
N LYS A 158 9.85 5.74 4.09
CA LYS A 158 11.25 5.57 3.66
C LYS A 158 11.37 4.69 2.42
N TYR A 159 10.58 3.61 2.32
CA TYR A 159 10.53 2.76 1.15
C TYR A 159 10.15 3.54 -0.12
N THR A 160 9.09 4.36 -0.04
CA THR A 160 8.66 5.17 -1.19
C THR A 160 9.73 6.19 -1.59
N LEU A 161 10.43 6.78 -0.60
CA LEU A 161 11.56 7.67 -0.88
C LEU A 161 12.76 6.93 -1.50
N ALA A 162 13.05 5.70 -1.05
CA ALA A 162 14.12 4.89 -1.63
C ALA A 162 13.83 4.54 -3.10
N LEU A 163 12.58 4.19 -3.44
CA LEU A 163 12.16 3.99 -4.84
C LEU A 163 12.39 5.24 -5.68
N LEU A 164 11.93 6.41 -5.19
CA LEU A 164 12.13 7.68 -5.89
C LEU A 164 13.62 7.98 -6.09
N GLN A 165 14.41 7.93 -5.02
CA GLN A 165 15.83 8.28 -5.09
C GLN A 165 16.61 7.33 -6.00
N SER A 166 16.28 6.02 -6.01
CA SER A 166 16.88 5.07 -6.95
C SER A 166 16.49 5.41 -8.40
N ALA A 167 15.21 5.75 -8.65
CA ALA A 167 14.76 6.20 -9.96
C ALA A 167 15.48 7.48 -10.42
N GLU A 168 15.68 8.47 -9.53
CA GLU A 168 16.38 9.72 -9.83
C GLU A 168 17.85 9.47 -10.20
N LYS A 169 18.54 8.58 -9.49
CA LYS A 169 19.91 8.16 -9.82
C LYS A 169 20.04 7.55 -11.22
N LEU A 170 18.95 6.92 -11.69
CA LEU A 170 18.86 6.32 -13.02
C LEU A 170 18.28 7.26 -14.09
N GLY A 171 17.99 8.52 -13.75
CA GLY A 171 17.61 9.57 -14.70
C GLY A 171 16.14 9.97 -14.70
N ALA A 172 15.33 9.49 -13.76
CA ALA A 172 14.02 10.07 -13.49
C ALA A 172 14.17 11.44 -12.79
N SER A 173 13.13 12.23 -12.78
CA SER A 173 13.08 13.49 -12.04
C SER A 173 11.73 13.71 -11.38
N ILE A 174 11.68 14.61 -10.41
CA ILE A 174 10.45 15.01 -9.75
C ILE A 174 10.16 16.48 -9.98
N ARG A 175 8.91 16.81 -10.25
CA ARG A 175 8.36 18.14 -10.39
C ARG A 175 7.24 18.36 -9.38
N SER A 176 7.40 19.37 -8.53
CA SER A 176 6.30 19.82 -7.69
C SER A 176 5.26 20.55 -8.52
N GLY A 177 3.99 20.16 -8.44
CA GLY A 177 2.90 20.80 -9.17
C GLY A 177 1.61 20.00 -9.12
N THR A 178 0.49 20.70 -9.26
CA THR A 178 -0.82 20.07 -9.31
C THR A 178 -1.28 19.95 -10.76
N VAL A 179 -1.54 18.73 -11.22
CA VAL A 179 -2.09 18.48 -12.55
C VAL A 179 -3.54 18.93 -12.61
N ALA A 180 -3.84 19.77 -13.59
CA ALA A 180 -5.15 20.36 -13.83
C ALA A 180 -5.87 19.73 -15.03
N GLY A 181 -5.14 19.00 -15.92
CA GLY A 181 -5.73 18.37 -17.10
C GLY A 181 -4.68 17.75 -18.01
N LEU A 182 -5.17 17.23 -19.12
CA LEU A 182 -4.35 16.63 -20.18
C LEU A 182 -4.73 17.29 -21.51
N GLU A 183 -3.74 17.69 -22.30
CA GLU A 183 -3.96 18.11 -23.69
C GLU A 183 -3.79 16.91 -24.61
N LYS A 184 -4.66 16.83 -25.62
CA LYS A 184 -4.78 15.64 -26.48
C LYS A 184 -4.95 15.97 -27.95
N VAL A 185 -4.41 15.09 -28.77
CA VAL A 185 -4.67 15.07 -30.23
C VAL A 185 -5.19 13.67 -30.59
N ASN A 186 -6.42 13.57 -31.01
CA ASN A 186 -7.14 12.30 -31.17
C ASN A 186 -7.13 11.49 -29.84
N ASN A 187 -6.72 10.22 -29.89
CA ASN A 187 -6.64 9.32 -28.74
C ASN A 187 -5.26 9.36 -28.04
N ARG A 188 -4.50 10.43 -28.23
CA ARG A 188 -3.15 10.53 -27.69
C ARG A 188 -2.97 11.80 -26.87
N VAL A 189 -2.52 11.67 -25.65
CA VAL A 189 -2.09 12.79 -24.80
C VAL A 189 -0.75 13.29 -25.30
N THR A 190 -0.62 14.60 -25.47
CA THR A 190 0.60 15.28 -25.92
C THR A 190 1.24 16.12 -24.82
N GLU A 191 0.44 16.61 -23.87
CA GLU A 191 0.92 17.43 -22.77
C GLU A 191 0.14 17.15 -21.48
N VAL A 192 0.82 17.23 -20.35
CA VAL A 192 0.24 17.28 -19.01
C VAL A 192 0.19 18.72 -18.56
N ARG A 193 -1.01 19.23 -18.33
CA ARG A 193 -1.24 20.60 -17.90
C ARG A 193 -1.25 20.70 -16.38
N LEU A 194 -0.34 21.48 -15.84
CA LEU A 194 -0.33 21.90 -14.44
C LEU A 194 -1.17 23.18 -14.27
N ILE A 195 -1.32 23.67 -13.04
CA ILE A 195 -2.03 24.94 -12.79
C ILE A 195 -1.30 26.10 -13.47
N ASP A 196 0.02 26.13 -13.41
CA ASP A 196 0.84 27.28 -13.86
C ASP A 196 1.79 26.95 -15.03
N ASP A 197 1.77 25.72 -15.54
CA ASP A 197 2.75 25.27 -16.55
C ASP A 197 2.22 24.07 -17.34
N THR A 198 2.98 23.62 -18.35
CA THR A 198 2.72 22.42 -19.14
C THR A 198 3.98 21.60 -19.34
N ILE A 199 3.84 20.27 -19.36
CA ILE A 199 4.92 19.32 -19.65
C ILE A 199 4.54 18.52 -20.87
N SER A 200 5.30 18.64 -21.96
CA SER A 200 5.11 17.79 -23.15
C SER A 200 5.53 16.35 -22.87
N CYS A 201 4.78 15.37 -23.33
CA CYS A 201 5.03 13.97 -23.00
C CYS A 201 4.74 13.02 -24.16
N GLY A 202 5.51 11.92 -24.20
CA GLY A 202 5.24 10.78 -25.07
C GLY A 202 4.14 9.88 -24.53
N GLN A 203 4.13 9.64 -23.23
CA GLN A 203 3.19 8.77 -22.51
C GLN A 203 2.87 9.35 -21.11
N VAL A 204 1.71 8.95 -20.55
CA VAL A 204 1.27 9.39 -19.21
C VAL A 204 0.85 8.19 -18.38
N VAL A 205 1.31 8.17 -17.11
CA VAL A 205 0.84 7.23 -16.10
C VAL A 205 0.07 7.99 -15.02
N LEU A 206 -1.15 7.59 -14.73
CA LEU A 206 -1.99 8.17 -13.71
C LEU A 206 -1.93 7.28 -12.45
N ALA A 207 -1.10 7.69 -11.48
CA ALA A 207 -0.89 7.04 -10.18
C ALA A 207 -1.44 7.90 -9.03
N MET A 208 -2.62 8.48 -9.23
CA MET A 208 -3.20 9.56 -8.43
C MET A 208 -3.88 9.07 -7.13
N GLY A 209 -3.74 7.77 -6.79
CA GLY A 209 -4.33 7.20 -5.58
C GLY A 209 -5.85 7.51 -5.47
N PRO A 210 -6.35 7.99 -4.32
CA PRO A 210 -7.78 8.24 -4.13
C PRO A 210 -8.34 9.38 -5.01
N TRP A 211 -7.47 10.17 -5.64
CA TRP A 211 -7.88 11.24 -6.58
C TRP A 211 -8.02 10.77 -8.03
N SER A 212 -7.79 9.49 -8.31
CA SER A 212 -7.78 8.94 -9.69
C SER A 212 -9.08 9.18 -10.46
N ARG A 213 -10.23 9.22 -9.79
CA ARG A 213 -11.53 9.55 -10.40
C ARG A 213 -11.53 10.92 -11.09
N ARG A 214 -10.68 11.88 -10.67
CA ARG A 214 -10.59 13.19 -11.33
C ARG A 214 -10.20 13.09 -12.80
N ALA A 215 -9.47 12.03 -13.17
CA ALA A 215 -9.07 11.82 -14.56
C ALA A 215 -10.21 11.40 -15.47
N GLU A 216 -11.38 11.01 -14.97
CA GLU A 216 -12.59 10.77 -15.78
C GLU A 216 -12.93 11.98 -16.65
N ALA A 217 -12.85 13.19 -16.06
CA ALA A 217 -13.12 14.44 -16.77
C ALA A 217 -12.09 14.77 -17.87
N TRP A 218 -10.88 14.19 -17.81
CA TRP A 218 -9.83 14.42 -18.80
C TRP A 218 -9.87 13.40 -19.94
N LEU A 219 -10.28 12.17 -19.61
CA LEU A 219 -10.17 11.02 -20.49
C LEU A 219 -11.51 10.56 -21.06
N ASP A 220 -12.62 11.07 -20.54
CA ASP A 220 -13.97 10.56 -20.85
C ASP A 220 -14.06 9.03 -20.67
N THR A 221 -13.50 8.55 -19.55
CA THR A 221 -13.37 7.12 -19.23
C THR A 221 -13.70 6.91 -17.77
N TYR A 222 -14.49 5.90 -17.44
CA TYR A 222 -14.89 5.58 -16.08
C TYR A 222 -13.72 5.01 -15.25
N ILE A 223 -13.38 5.66 -14.14
CA ILE A 223 -12.28 5.30 -13.23
C ILE A 223 -12.83 5.24 -11.80
N PRO A 224 -13.51 4.15 -11.40
CA PRO A 224 -14.25 4.07 -10.15
C PRO A 224 -13.32 3.86 -8.94
N VAL A 225 -12.62 4.91 -8.54
CA VAL A 225 -11.77 4.90 -7.36
C VAL A 225 -12.34 5.86 -6.32
N ASP A 226 -12.67 5.34 -5.15
CA ASP A 226 -13.20 6.11 -4.02
C ASP A 226 -12.23 6.13 -2.83
N PRO A 227 -12.20 7.23 -2.07
CA PRO A 227 -11.39 7.34 -0.88
C PRO A 227 -12.03 6.60 0.30
N LEU A 228 -11.30 5.64 0.89
CA LEU A 228 -11.64 4.99 2.15
C LEU A 228 -10.71 5.52 3.24
N LYS A 229 -11.25 6.29 4.17
CA LYS A 229 -10.50 6.83 5.31
C LYS A 229 -10.09 5.73 6.27
N GLY A 230 -8.86 5.79 6.74
CA GLY A 230 -8.35 4.94 7.82
C GLY A 230 -7.46 5.72 8.75
N GLU A 231 -7.62 5.49 10.05
CA GLU A 231 -6.85 6.15 11.09
C GLU A 231 -5.95 5.16 11.82
N ILE A 232 -4.76 5.63 12.23
CA ILE A 232 -3.76 4.88 12.98
C ILE A 232 -3.28 5.75 14.15
N LEU A 233 -3.08 5.12 15.31
CA LEU A 233 -2.43 5.73 16.46
C LEU A 233 -0.97 5.27 16.54
N ARG A 234 -0.08 6.20 16.87
CA ARG A 234 1.30 5.94 17.24
C ARG A 234 1.46 6.25 18.72
N THR A 235 1.86 5.27 19.48
CA THR A 235 1.86 5.36 20.95
C THR A 235 3.21 4.97 21.51
N GLU A 236 3.56 5.53 22.67
CA GLU A 236 4.66 5.09 23.51
C GLU A 236 4.08 4.19 24.59
N LEU A 237 4.41 2.91 24.54
CA LEU A 237 3.95 1.92 25.51
C LEU A 237 5.03 1.69 26.59
N PRO A 238 4.77 1.99 27.87
CA PRO A 238 5.74 1.76 28.93
C PRO A 238 5.97 0.26 29.16
N GLY A 239 7.13 -0.08 29.74
CA GLY A 239 7.49 -1.45 30.07
C GLY A 239 8.27 -2.17 28.97
N PRO A 240 8.35 -3.53 29.01
CA PRO A 240 9.10 -4.32 28.05
C PRO A 240 8.57 -4.14 26.62
N ARG A 241 9.48 -4.23 25.65
CA ARG A 241 9.14 -4.13 24.22
C ARG A 241 8.30 -5.33 23.78
N LEU A 242 7.31 -5.08 22.92
CA LEU A 242 6.60 -6.13 22.18
C LEU A 242 7.46 -6.59 21.00
N TYR A 243 7.38 -7.88 20.65
CA TYR A 243 8.18 -8.48 19.58
C TYR A 243 7.35 -8.94 18.38
N TYR A 244 6.04 -9.08 18.54
CA TYR A 244 5.15 -9.58 17.52
C TYR A 244 4.20 -8.48 17.03
N ASP A 245 3.85 -8.53 15.76
CA ASP A 245 2.65 -7.86 15.28
C ASP A 245 1.44 -8.67 15.78
N ILE A 246 0.65 -8.08 16.68
CA ILE A 246 -0.42 -8.77 17.39
C ILE A 246 -1.77 -8.33 16.85
N SER A 247 -2.66 -9.27 16.55
CA SER A 247 -4.02 -8.97 16.10
C SER A 247 -5.04 -9.96 16.61
N GLY A 248 -6.29 -9.51 16.75
CA GLY A 248 -7.43 -10.32 17.19
C GLY A 248 -8.45 -9.48 17.96
N GLY A 249 -9.66 -10.01 18.14
CA GLY A 249 -10.71 -9.33 18.90
C GLY A 249 -11.04 -7.91 18.42
N GLY A 250 -10.85 -7.62 17.13
CA GLY A 250 -11.11 -6.31 16.52
C GLY A 250 -10.00 -5.27 16.71
N GLY A 251 -8.83 -5.65 17.24
CA GLY A 251 -7.68 -4.75 17.37
C GLY A 251 -6.42 -5.24 16.66
N SER A 252 -5.47 -4.33 16.45
CA SER A 252 -4.11 -4.67 16.08
C SER A 252 -3.09 -3.74 16.74
N VAL A 253 -1.95 -4.31 17.10
CA VAL A 253 -0.84 -3.65 17.80
C VAL A 253 0.46 -4.07 17.13
N THR A 254 1.18 -3.11 16.54
CA THR A 254 2.39 -3.34 15.73
C THR A 254 3.57 -2.59 16.34
N PRO A 255 4.54 -3.27 16.98
CA PRO A 255 5.75 -2.62 17.47
C PRO A 255 6.66 -2.21 16.30
N LYS A 256 7.22 -1.01 16.38
CA LYS A 256 8.11 -0.45 15.38
C LYS A 256 9.57 -0.39 15.84
N PRO A 257 10.55 -0.39 14.92
CA PRO A 257 11.96 -0.29 15.28
C PRO A 257 12.32 0.96 16.09
N ASP A 258 11.61 2.07 15.87
CA ASP A 258 11.77 3.34 16.60
C ASP A 258 11.27 3.29 18.06
N GLY A 259 10.70 2.17 18.49
CA GLY A 259 10.16 1.97 19.85
C GLY A 259 8.69 2.37 20.00
N LEU A 260 8.08 2.98 18.99
CA LEU A 260 6.65 3.24 19.01
C LEU A 260 5.85 1.97 18.78
N VAL A 261 4.63 1.99 19.26
CA VAL A 261 3.62 0.96 19.00
C VAL A 261 2.51 1.59 18.18
N TRP A 262 2.26 1.04 17.00
CA TRP A 262 1.19 1.50 16.13
C TRP A 262 -0.05 0.66 16.34
N CYS A 263 -1.19 1.32 16.50
CA CYS A 263 -2.49 0.68 16.69
C CYS A 263 -3.45 1.11 15.59
N GLY A 264 -4.21 0.20 15.07
CA GLY A 264 -5.17 0.54 14.02
C GLY A 264 -5.85 -0.68 13.42
N SER A 265 -6.61 -0.45 12.42
CA SER A 265 -6.98 0.83 11.82
C SER A 265 -8.50 0.90 11.67
N THR A 266 -9.04 2.10 11.47
CA THR A 266 -10.44 2.27 11.09
C THR A 266 -10.65 2.16 9.59
N GLU A 267 -11.92 2.01 9.19
CA GLU A 267 -12.39 2.03 7.80
C GLU A 267 -13.69 2.80 7.74
N GLU A 268 -13.66 3.99 7.14
CA GLU A 268 -14.80 4.89 7.12
C GLU A 268 -14.98 5.55 5.74
N TRP A 269 -16.20 5.52 5.22
CA TRP A 269 -16.56 6.24 4.00
C TRP A 269 -16.89 7.69 4.33
N LYS A 270 -15.90 8.57 4.28
CA LYS A 270 -15.98 10.02 4.62
C LYS A 270 -15.57 10.94 3.48
N GLY A 271 -15.59 10.43 2.24
CA GLY A 271 -15.09 11.18 1.09
C GLY A 271 -13.63 11.59 1.30
N PHE A 272 -13.31 12.83 0.98
CA PHE A 272 -11.94 13.35 1.11
C PHE A 272 -11.62 13.97 2.48
N ASP A 273 -12.43 13.73 3.51
CA ASP A 273 -12.10 14.12 4.89
C ASP A 273 -10.89 13.32 5.41
N LYS A 274 -9.84 14.02 5.83
CA LYS A 274 -8.60 13.47 6.37
C LYS A 274 -8.36 13.86 7.83
N GLU A 275 -9.33 14.50 8.47
CA GLU A 275 -9.15 14.95 9.85
C GLU A 275 -9.29 13.77 10.82
N PRO A 276 -8.30 13.51 11.69
CA PRO A 276 -8.41 12.50 12.74
C PRO A 276 -9.54 12.80 13.71
N THR A 277 -10.25 11.77 14.18
CA THR A 277 -11.41 11.92 15.05
C THR A 277 -11.22 11.31 16.43
N ALA A 278 -11.89 11.88 17.44
CA ALA A 278 -11.87 11.35 18.79
C ALA A 278 -12.55 9.97 18.88
N SER A 279 -13.61 9.76 18.10
CA SER A 279 -14.30 8.45 18.03
C SER A 279 -13.42 7.34 17.47
N SER A 280 -12.70 7.60 16.39
CA SER A 280 -11.75 6.64 15.81
C SER A 280 -10.62 6.32 16.79
N ARG A 281 -10.08 7.35 17.47
CA ARG A 281 -9.07 7.16 18.52
C ARG A 281 -9.57 6.25 19.63
N GLN A 282 -10.77 6.51 20.14
CA GLN A 282 -11.36 5.70 21.19
C GLN A 282 -11.53 4.23 20.75
N SER A 283 -12.10 4.00 19.57
CA SER A 283 -12.32 2.65 19.03
C SER A 283 -10.99 1.88 18.84
N ILE A 284 -9.96 2.54 18.31
CA ILE A 284 -8.64 1.90 18.13
C ILE A 284 -8.01 1.56 19.48
N LEU A 285 -8.08 2.48 20.47
CA LEU A 285 -7.54 2.23 21.80
C LEU A 285 -8.28 1.11 22.52
N GLU A 286 -9.59 1.03 22.42
CA GLU A 286 -10.38 -0.06 22.99
C GLU A 286 -9.97 -1.43 22.43
N GLY A 287 -9.75 -1.51 21.10
CA GLY A 287 -9.20 -2.71 20.46
C GLY A 287 -7.80 -3.06 20.93
N ALA A 288 -6.92 -2.08 21.03
CA ALA A 288 -5.55 -2.26 21.51
C ALA A 288 -5.49 -2.71 22.99
N ILE A 289 -6.31 -2.10 23.87
CA ILE A 289 -6.41 -2.45 25.30
C ILE A 289 -6.97 -3.87 25.46
N ARG A 290 -7.89 -4.29 24.60
CA ARG A 290 -8.41 -5.68 24.62
C ARG A 290 -7.29 -6.69 24.37
N LEU A 291 -6.36 -6.38 23.45
CA LEU A 291 -5.20 -7.22 23.16
C LEU A 291 -4.15 -7.14 24.26
N ILE A 292 -3.74 -5.94 24.61
CA ILE A 292 -2.67 -5.61 25.55
C ILE A 292 -3.24 -4.63 26.59
N PRO A 293 -3.63 -5.10 27.78
CA PRO A 293 -4.24 -4.24 28.80
C PRO A 293 -3.41 -3.00 29.17
N ASP A 294 -2.07 -3.15 29.14
CA ASP A 294 -1.13 -2.06 29.43
C ASP A 294 -1.23 -0.88 28.44
N MET A 295 -1.91 -1.07 27.30
CA MET A 295 -2.18 0.04 26.37
C MET A 295 -3.06 1.14 26.98
N SER A 296 -3.73 0.86 28.12
CA SER A 296 -4.41 1.88 28.91
C SER A 296 -3.48 2.95 29.49
N GLU A 297 -2.20 2.62 29.65
CA GLU A 297 -1.16 3.52 30.17
C GLU A 297 -0.32 4.14 29.05
N ALA A 298 -0.57 3.76 27.78
CA ALA A 298 0.19 4.24 26.65
C ALA A 298 -0.05 5.73 26.39
N ARG A 299 1.03 6.46 26.10
CA ARG A 299 0.96 7.86 25.70
C ARG A 299 0.77 7.98 24.20
N LEU A 300 -0.26 8.70 23.77
CA LEU A 300 -0.46 9.02 22.35
C LEU A 300 0.62 10.02 21.87
N SER A 301 1.43 9.60 20.91
CA SER A 301 2.42 10.47 20.25
C SER A 301 1.85 11.13 19.02
N LEU A 302 1.08 10.38 18.20
CA LEU A 302 0.49 10.90 16.97
C LEU A 302 -0.76 10.10 16.58
N GLN A 303 -1.76 10.79 16.05
CA GLN A 303 -2.89 10.19 15.34
C GLN A 303 -2.88 10.67 13.91
N THR A 304 -2.94 9.75 12.96
CA THR A 304 -2.93 10.07 11.53
C THR A 304 -4.14 9.47 10.84
N ALA A 305 -4.64 10.17 9.81
CA ALA A 305 -5.67 9.69 8.91
C ALA A 305 -5.16 9.73 7.47
N CYS A 306 -5.51 8.73 6.67
CA CYS A 306 -5.21 8.71 5.25
C CYS A 306 -6.37 8.12 4.46
N LEU A 307 -6.36 8.37 3.14
CA LEU A 307 -7.38 7.92 2.20
C LEU A 307 -6.82 6.78 1.34
N ARG A 308 -7.36 5.58 1.50
CA ARG A 308 -7.01 4.43 0.66
C ARG A 308 -7.77 4.52 -0.66
N PRO A 309 -7.13 4.30 -1.82
CA PRO A 309 -7.80 4.26 -3.12
C PRO A 309 -8.53 2.92 -3.30
N VAL A 310 -9.84 2.89 -3.18
CA VAL A 310 -10.62 1.66 -3.26
C VAL A 310 -11.49 1.66 -4.51
N THR A 311 -11.53 0.54 -5.20
CA THR A 311 -12.41 0.25 -6.33
C THR A 311 -13.65 -0.54 -5.86
N PRO A 312 -14.75 -0.59 -6.61
CA PRO A 312 -15.95 -1.34 -6.22
C PRO A 312 -15.69 -2.84 -5.97
N ASP A 313 -14.75 -3.43 -6.70
CA ASP A 313 -14.36 -4.84 -6.59
C ASP A 313 -13.14 -5.09 -5.69
N TRP A 314 -12.60 -4.05 -5.05
CA TRP A 314 -11.41 -4.09 -4.20
C TRP A 314 -10.12 -4.53 -4.92
N LEU A 315 -10.11 -4.54 -6.26
CA LEU A 315 -8.94 -4.89 -7.07
C LEU A 315 -8.30 -3.64 -7.66
N PRO A 316 -6.97 -3.60 -7.82
CA PRO A 316 -6.29 -2.45 -8.44
C PRO A 316 -6.70 -2.27 -9.89
N ILE A 317 -6.47 -1.07 -10.44
CA ILE A 317 -6.60 -0.77 -11.86
C ILE A 317 -5.19 -0.59 -12.43
N ILE A 318 -4.77 -1.51 -13.30
CA ILE A 318 -3.41 -1.57 -13.84
C ILE A 318 -3.46 -1.76 -15.35
N GLY A 319 -2.81 -0.89 -16.10
CA GLY A 319 -2.65 -1.04 -17.55
C GLY A 319 -3.13 0.15 -18.36
N GLN A 320 -3.17 -0.03 -19.67
CA GLN A 320 -3.54 1.01 -20.64
C GLN A 320 -5.02 1.35 -20.52
N VAL A 321 -5.32 2.65 -20.57
CA VAL A 321 -6.70 3.15 -20.55
C VAL A 321 -7.40 2.83 -21.87
N PRO A 322 -8.62 2.27 -21.85
CA PRO A 322 -9.38 1.98 -23.06
C PRO A 322 -9.57 3.21 -23.94
N GLY A 323 -9.36 3.05 -25.24
CA GLY A 323 -9.51 4.13 -26.22
C GLY A 323 -8.35 5.15 -26.25
N TRP A 324 -7.29 4.94 -25.45
CA TRP A 324 -6.12 5.81 -25.42
C TRP A 324 -4.85 5.07 -25.81
N ASP A 325 -4.02 5.68 -26.65
CA ASP A 325 -2.81 5.04 -27.19
C ASP A 325 -1.62 5.08 -26.21
N ASN A 326 -1.61 6.05 -25.27
CA ASN A 326 -0.44 6.36 -24.46
C ASN A 326 -0.77 6.77 -23.01
N VAL A 327 -1.93 6.38 -22.50
CA VAL A 327 -2.34 6.65 -21.11
C VAL A 327 -2.48 5.35 -20.33
N TYR A 328 -1.92 5.31 -19.14
CA TYR A 328 -1.90 4.13 -18.28
C TYR A 328 -2.40 4.46 -16.87
N LEU A 329 -2.99 3.49 -16.19
CA LEU A 329 -3.43 3.56 -14.80
C LEU A 329 -2.57 2.67 -13.90
N ALA A 330 -2.23 3.19 -12.72
CA ALA A 330 -1.53 2.51 -11.64
C ALA A 330 -2.17 2.92 -10.31
N THR A 331 -3.37 2.43 -10.02
CA THR A 331 -4.19 2.94 -8.91
C THR A 331 -5.13 1.88 -8.32
N GLY A 332 -5.95 2.25 -7.32
CA GLY A 332 -7.02 1.39 -6.82
C GLY A 332 -6.55 0.23 -5.91
N ALA A 333 -5.30 0.23 -5.43
CA ALA A 333 -4.74 -0.88 -4.67
C ALA A 333 -5.25 -1.01 -3.21
N GLY A 334 -6.21 -0.19 -2.80
CA GLY A 334 -6.93 -0.27 -1.53
C GLY A 334 -6.01 -0.34 -0.31
N LYS A 335 -6.18 -1.38 0.49
CA LYS A 335 -5.39 -1.63 1.72
C LYS A 335 -4.04 -2.31 1.44
N LYS A 336 -3.75 -2.70 0.20
CA LYS A 336 -2.58 -3.49 -0.18
C LYS A 336 -1.56 -2.71 -1.01
N GLY A 337 -1.71 -1.37 -1.10
CA GLY A 337 -0.92 -0.53 -1.99
C GLY A 337 0.60 -0.64 -1.80
N ILE A 338 1.09 -0.77 -0.58
CA ILE A 338 2.53 -0.96 -0.31
C ILE A 338 2.97 -2.35 -0.79
N LEU A 339 2.27 -3.40 -0.37
CA LEU A 339 2.58 -4.77 -0.79
C LEU A 339 2.60 -4.90 -2.31
N LEU A 340 1.61 -4.35 -3.01
CA LEU A 340 1.44 -4.51 -4.45
C LEU A 340 2.30 -3.54 -5.29
N SER A 341 2.88 -2.51 -4.67
CA SER A 341 3.54 -1.43 -5.41
C SER A 341 4.66 -1.89 -6.36
N PRO A 342 5.56 -2.84 -6.02
CA PRO A 342 6.57 -3.29 -6.97
C PRO A 342 5.96 -4.00 -8.17
N GLY A 343 4.99 -4.88 -7.95
CA GLY A 343 4.28 -5.58 -9.04
C GLY A 343 3.48 -4.62 -9.93
N ILE A 344 2.81 -3.63 -9.34
CA ILE A 344 2.10 -2.58 -10.10
C ILE A 344 3.09 -1.79 -10.96
N GLY A 345 4.18 -1.31 -10.37
CA GLY A 345 5.16 -0.50 -11.08
C GLY A 345 5.83 -1.27 -12.23
N LYS A 346 6.26 -2.50 -11.94
CA LYS A 346 6.85 -3.38 -12.94
C LYS A 346 5.87 -3.69 -14.07
N SER A 347 4.64 -4.04 -13.76
CA SER A 347 3.62 -4.35 -14.78
C SER A 347 3.38 -3.19 -15.74
N VAL A 348 3.22 -1.97 -15.22
CA VAL A 348 3.02 -0.79 -16.06
C VAL A 348 4.26 -0.51 -16.91
N ALA A 349 5.46 -0.56 -16.33
CA ALA A 349 6.70 -0.36 -17.06
C ALA A 349 6.89 -1.42 -18.17
N ASP A 350 6.64 -2.69 -17.90
CA ASP A 350 6.72 -3.78 -18.89
C ASP A 350 5.73 -3.54 -20.06
N ILE A 351 4.46 -3.22 -19.76
CA ILE A 351 3.46 -2.93 -20.80
C ILE A 351 3.88 -1.74 -21.66
N MET A 352 4.42 -0.68 -21.05
CA MET A 352 4.86 0.52 -21.78
C MET A 352 6.07 0.29 -22.67
N THR A 353 6.98 -0.60 -22.27
CA THR A 353 8.27 -0.82 -22.97
C THR A 353 8.29 -2.07 -23.83
N GLN A 354 7.49 -3.10 -23.49
CA GLN A 354 7.50 -4.40 -24.15
C GLN A 354 6.14 -4.79 -24.76
N GLY A 355 5.07 -4.03 -24.43
CA GLY A 355 3.70 -4.31 -24.84
C GLY A 355 2.94 -5.28 -23.94
N GLU A 356 3.62 -6.04 -23.08
CA GLU A 356 3.03 -7.03 -22.17
C GLU A 356 3.84 -7.18 -20.88
N THR A 357 3.28 -7.80 -19.86
CA THR A 357 3.97 -8.21 -18.64
C THR A 357 3.71 -9.69 -18.34
N LYS A 358 4.66 -10.32 -17.66
CA LYS A 358 4.51 -11.70 -17.18
C LYS A 358 3.82 -11.80 -15.81
N LEU A 359 3.60 -10.67 -15.14
CA LEU A 359 2.95 -10.63 -13.83
C LEU A 359 1.44 -10.86 -13.94
N SER A 360 0.84 -11.38 -12.90
CA SER A 360 -0.55 -11.83 -12.84
C SER A 360 -1.54 -10.67 -12.71
N ILE A 361 -1.66 -9.84 -13.75
CA ILE A 361 -2.51 -8.62 -13.74
C ILE A 361 -3.73 -8.66 -14.66
N SER A 362 -4.01 -9.74 -15.35
CA SER A 362 -5.09 -9.81 -16.35
C SER A 362 -6.47 -9.41 -15.78
N ALA A 363 -6.74 -9.75 -14.52
CA ALA A 363 -7.96 -9.38 -13.81
C ALA A 363 -8.05 -7.88 -13.45
N PHE A 364 -6.97 -7.11 -13.57
CA PHE A 364 -6.88 -5.73 -13.12
C PHE A 364 -6.93 -4.72 -14.26
N ASN A 365 -7.15 -5.20 -15.49
CA ASN A 365 -7.23 -4.35 -16.68
C ASN A 365 -8.36 -3.31 -16.54
N PRO A 366 -8.12 -2.04 -16.91
CA PRO A 366 -9.14 -0.99 -16.87
C PRO A 366 -10.42 -1.31 -17.68
N ASN A 367 -10.33 -2.13 -18.73
CA ASN A 367 -11.47 -2.55 -19.55
C ASN A 367 -12.59 -3.25 -18.76
N ARG A 368 -12.30 -3.81 -17.57
CA ARG A 368 -13.33 -4.47 -16.76
C ARG A 368 -14.44 -3.52 -16.27
N PHE A 369 -14.21 -2.23 -16.34
CA PHE A 369 -15.18 -1.19 -16.01
C PHE A 369 -15.78 -0.51 -17.25
N ALA A 370 -15.31 -0.83 -18.47
CA ALA A 370 -15.80 -0.20 -19.70
C ALA A 370 -17.24 -0.61 -20.09
N SER A 371 -17.76 -1.72 -19.54
CA SER A 371 -19.08 -2.25 -19.85
C SER A 371 -20.19 -1.74 -18.91
N ASN A 372 -19.87 -0.93 -17.90
CA ASN A 372 -20.86 -0.32 -17.03
C ASN A 372 -21.32 1.03 -17.61
N GLU A 373 -21.95 0.98 -18.79
CA GLU A 373 -22.89 2.03 -19.18
C GLU A 373 -24.03 2.03 -18.15
N ILE A 374 -24.15 3.15 -17.41
CA ILE A 374 -25.17 3.46 -16.41
C ILE A 374 -26.56 3.52 -17.05
#